data_6d8fbca2a1c6d36ba0b73b680b0c0990
#
_entry.id   6d8fbca2a1c6d36ba0b73b680b0c0990
#
_cell.length_a   1.000
_cell.length_b   1.000
_cell.length_c   1.000
_cell.angle_alpha   90.00
_cell.angle_beta   90.00
_cell.angle_gamma   90.00
#
_symmetry.space_group_name_H-M   'P 1'
#
loop_
_entity.id
_entity.type
_entity.pdbx_description
1 polymer ?
#
loop_
_entity_poly.entity_id
_entity_poly.type
_entity_poly.pdbx_seq_one_letter_code
_entity_poly.pdbx_strand_id
1 'polypeptide(L)'
;MFSGSMVALVTPFHDNFVDYEALEKIIEWQIQSGTDAILVCGSTGEGLLLSENEREKIIGCSLDVAKKRVPVIVGCSSCRTDDALKLTKQAEKLGADGVLLIAPFYVKPTQAGIIKHFTTVHENSNIPIIMYNNPGRCAVDMSVETISEIAKLSRVVALKDSNTNLARVCFLKERSPELKLLSGDDPSLAGFLAHGGDGCISVTANVAPALVKSLISSWQSANIQTFQRLAIKLAPLSEALFLEPNPIPVKYALFKKGLLANELRSPLTVASQKTMNRLDELLNQF
;
A
#
# COMPACT_ATOMS: atom_id res chain seq x y z
N MET A 1 -0.53 12.17 10.44
CA MET A 1 -0.41 10.81 10.99
C MET A 1 0.20 9.87 9.93
N PHE A 2 -0.38 9.76 8.73
CA PHE A 2 0.12 8.86 7.69
C PHE A 2 0.95 9.63 6.65
N SER A 3 2.28 9.52 6.74
CA SER A 3 3.25 10.13 5.81
C SER A 3 4.56 9.33 5.85
N GLY A 4 5.48 9.61 4.92
CA GLY A 4 6.77 8.93 4.88
C GLY A 4 6.74 7.59 4.12
N SER A 5 7.59 6.65 4.53
CA SER A 5 7.75 5.33 3.90
C SER A 5 6.85 4.31 4.58
N MET A 6 5.75 3.95 3.94
CA MET A 6 4.85 2.90 4.42
C MET A 6 4.93 1.69 3.49
N VAL A 7 4.88 0.49 4.04
CA VAL A 7 4.91 -0.74 3.25
C VAL A 7 3.51 -1.28 2.98
N ALA A 8 3.22 -1.64 1.72
CA ALA A 8 2.12 -2.53 1.39
C ALA A 8 2.60 -3.97 1.61
N LEU A 9 2.40 -4.52 2.81
CA LEU A 9 3.01 -5.77 3.21
C LEU A 9 2.40 -6.97 2.48
N VAL A 10 3.24 -7.92 2.08
CA VAL A 10 2.81 -9.23 1.58
C VAL A 10 2.23 -10.07 2.72
N THR A 11 1.37 -11.04 2.39
CA THR A 11 0.97 -12.12 3.30
C THR A 11 1.78 -13.38 2.94
N PRO A 12 2.67 -13.86 3.82
CA PRO A 12 3.37 -15.12 3.61
C PRO A 12 2.41 -16.30 3.67
N PHE A 13 2.57 -17.28 2.77
CA PHE A 13 1.88 -18.56 2.82
C PHE A 13 2.89 -19.70 2.85
N HIS A 14 2.50 -20.81 3.50
CA HIS A 14 3.18 -22.10 3.48
C HIS A 14 2.14 -23.21 3.48
N ASP A 15 2.22 -24.13 2.52
CA ASP A 15 1.25 -25.22 2.34
C ASP A 15 -0.21 -24.71 2.29
N ASN A 16 -0.44 -23.57 1.59
CA ASN A 16 -1.73 -22.89 1.44
C ASN A 16 -2.31 -22.29 2.74
N PHE A 17 -1.57 -22.28 3.83
CA PHE A 17 -1.93 -21.60 5.07
C PHE A 17 -1.12 -20.30 5.23
N VAL A 18 -1.66 -19.36 6.01
CA VAL A 18 -0.90 -18.16 6.38
C VAL A 18 0.26 -18.55 7.29
N ASP A 19 1.48 -18.19 6.89
CA ASP A 19 2.69 -18.39 7.70
C ASP A 19 2.85 -17.19 8.64
N TYR A 20 2.31 -17.32 9.85
CA TYR A 20 2.35 -16.25 10.85
C TYR A 20 3.76 -16.01 11.39
N GLU A 21 4.61 -17.03 11.45
CA GLU A 21 6.00 -16.88 11.91
C GLU A 21 6.81 -16.02 10.92
N ALA A 22 6.66 -16.28 9.62
CA ALA A 22 7.26 -15.45 8.58
C ALA A 22 6.65 -14.03 8.59
N LEU A 23 5.34 -13.89 8.83
CA LEU A 23 4.68 -12.58 8.92
C LEU A 23 5.26 -11.74 10.06
N GLU A 24 5.42 -12.31 11.26
CA GLU A 24 6.02 -11.64 12.43
C GLU A 24 7.45 -11.18 12.13
N LYS A 25 8.26 -12.05 11.53
CA LYS A 25 9.66 -11.73 11.15
C LYS A 25 9.73 -10.58 10.13
N ILE A 26 8.85 -10.59 9.13
CA ILE A 26 8.83 -9.54 8.10
C ILE A 26 8.37 -8.21 8.73
N ILE A 27 7.35 -8.22 9.57
CA ILE A 27 6.88 -7.01 10.28
C ILE A 27 8.00 -6.42 11.14
N GLU A 28 8.67 -7.25 11.95
CA GLU A 28 9.76 -6.79 12.79
C GLU A 28 10.92 -6.21 11.97
N TRP A 29 11.28 -6.87 10.87
CA TRP A 29 12.30 -6.36 9.93
C TRP A 29 11.92 -5.01 9.32
N GLN A 30 10.65 -4.81 8.93
CA GLN A 30 10.16 -3.53 8.44
C GLN A 30 10.31 -2.42 9.48
N ILE A 31 9.94 -2.69 10.73
CA ILE A 31 10.04 -1.73 11.83
C ILE A 31 11.51 -1.37 12.09
N GLN A 32 12.40 -2.36 12.17
CA GLN A 32 13.84 -2.15 12.36
C GLN A 32 14.48 -1.39 11.20
N SER A 33 13.92 -1.51 9.99
CA SER A 33 14.37 -0.78 8.80
C SER A 33 13.85 0.65 8.72
N GLY A 34 13.03 1.10 9.68
CA GLY A 34 12.53 2.46 9.78
C GLY A 34 11.26 2.75 8.98
N THR A 35 10.48 1.74 8.64
CA THR A 35 9.15 1.89 8.03
C THR A 35 8.24 2.73 8.92
N ASP A 36 7.50 3.71 8.35
CA ASP A 36 6.66 4.66 9.10
C ASP A 36 5.25 4.11 9.39
N ALA A 37 4.75 3.16 8.60
CA ALA A 37 3.51 2.43 8.86
C ALA A 37 3.45 1.14 8.03
N ILE A 38 2.64 0.18 8.47
CA ILE A 38 2.48 -1.11 7.83
C ILE A 38 1.03 -1.26 7.36
N LEU A 39 0.83 -1.49 6.05
CA LEU A 39 -0.47 -1.83 5.48
C LEU A 39 -0.55 -3.34 5.30
N VAL A 40 -1.50 -3.98 5.99
CA VAL A 40 -1.82 -5.41 5.84
C VAL A 40 -3.16 -5.61 5.13
N CYS A 41 -3.40 -6.80 4.61
CA CYS A 41 -4.64 -7.16 3.90
C CYS A 41 -4.98 -6.23 2.71
N GLY A 42 -3.99 -5.51 2.16
CA GLY A 42 -4.15 -4.78 0.90
C GLY A 42 -4.03 -5.70 -0.32
N SER A 43 -3.93 -5.12 -1.52
CA SER A 43 -3.75 -5.90 -2.76
C SER A 43 -2.45 -6.71 -2.74
N THR A 44 -1.37 -6.12 -2.24
CA THR A 44 -0.06 -6.79 -2.08
C THR A 44 -0.12 -7.93 -1.06
N GLY A 45 -0.92 -7.78 -0.02
CA GLY A 45 -1.17 -8.81 1.00
C GLY A 45 -2.26 -9.82 0.59
N GLU A 46 -2.65 -9.87 -0.68
CA GLU A 46 -3.68 -10.77 -1.21
C GLU A 46 -5.00 -10.71 -0.43
N GLY A 47 -5.35 -9.52 0.08
CA GLY A 47 -6.41 -9.32 1.05
C GLY A 47 -7.81 -9.80 0.63
N LEU A 48 -8.11 -9.82 -0.69
CA LEU A 48 -9.37 -10.35 -1.22
C LEU A 48 -9.39 -11.90 -1.32
N LEU A 49 -8.24 -12.54 -1.17
CA LEU A 49 -8.08 -13.99 -1.21
C LEU A 49 -7.97 -14.62 0.20
N LEU A 50 -8.10 -13.79 1.24
CA LEU A 50 -8.08 -14.21 2.64
C LEU A 50 -9.51 -14.46 3.13
N SER A 51 -9.68 -15.54 3.91
CA SER A 51 -10.90 -15.74 4.69
C SER A 51 -11.05 -14.70 5.81
N GLU A 52 -12.26 -14.53 6.35
CA GLU A 52 -12.49 -13.64 7.50
C GLU A 52 -11.59 -13.96 8.70
N ASN A 53 -11.44 -15.25 9.03
CA ASN A 53 -10.60 -15.72 10.14
C ASN A 53 -9.12 -15.43 9.92
N GLU A 54 -8.61 -15.61 8.70
CA GLU A 54 -7.22 -15.28 8.37
C GLU A 54 -6.97 -13.78 8.47
N ARG A 55 -7.89 -12.95 7.95
CA ARG A 55 -7.80 -11.49 8.08
C ARG A 55 -7.72 -11.07 9.54
N GLU A 56 -8.62 -11.60 10.39
CA GLU A 56 -8.65 -11.28 11.81
C GLU A 56 -7.33 -11.63 12.49
N LYS A 57 -6.80 -12.82 12.22
CA LYS A 57 -5.52 -13.28 12.77
C LYS A 57 -4.32 -12.48 12.24
N ILE A 58 -4.30 -12.10 10.94
CA ILE A 58 -3.24 -11.27 10.36
C ILE A 58 -3.25 -9.88 11.01
N ILE A 59 -4.43 -9.29 11.20
CA ILE A 59 -4.56 -7.98 11.85
C ILE A 59 -4.07 -8.07 13.31
N GLY A 60 -4.54 -9.05 14.07
CA GLY A 60 -4.12 -9.29 15.47
C GLY A 60 -2.61 -9.46 15.58
N CYS A 61 -2.02 -10.40 14.82
CA CYS A 61 -0.59 -10.63 14.76
C CYS A 61 0.19 -9.33 14.43
N SER A 62 -0.29 -8.57 13.45
CA SER A 62 0.39 -7.32 13.05
C SER A 62 0.36 -6.26 14.15
N LEU A 63 -0.74 -6.13 14.87
CA LEU A 63 -0.87 -5.21 16.01
C LEU A 63 0.00 -5.65 17.19
N ASP A 64 0.04 -6.96 17.47
CA ASP A 64 0.84 -7.54 18.55
C ASP A 64 2.35 -7.39 18.31
N VAL A 65 2.81 -7.54 17.07
CA VAL A 65 4.21 -7.31 16.71
C VAL A 65 4.53 -5.83 16.66
N ALA A 66 3.66 -5.01 16.06
CA ALA A 66 3.91 -3.57 15.95
C ALA A 66 3.98 -2.88 17.32
N LYS A 67 3.19 -3.29 18.30
CA LYS A 67 3.17 -2.76 19.68
C LYS A 67 3.14 -1.23 19.72
N LYS A 68 2.37 -0.63 18.81
CA LYS A 68 2.28 0.84 18.63
C LYS A 68 3.60 1.55 18.29
N ARG A 69 4.66 0.81 17.92
CA ARG A 69 5.91 1.39 17.41
C ARG A 69 5.72 2.06 16.06
N VAL A 70 4.83 1.50 15.24
CA VAL A 70 4.39 2.05 13.97
C VAL A 70 2.89 1.81 13.81
N PRO A 71 2.16 2.68 13.11
CA PRO A 71 0.75 2.46 12.80
C PRO A 71 0.53 1.22 11.93
N VAL A 72 -0.57 0.48 12.19
CA VAL A 72 -1.05 -0.62 11.37
C VAL A 72 -2.31 -0.19 10.64
N ILE A 73 -2.25 -0.20 9.31
CA ILE A 73 -3.33 0.13 8.39
C ILE A 73 -3.90 -1.17 7.83
N VAL A 74 -5.22 -1.27 7.70
CA VAL A 74 -5.87 -2.47 7.18
C VAL A 74 -6.56 -2.18 5.85
N GLY A 75 -6.28 -3.00 4.82
CA GLY A 75 -7.02 -2.95 3.56
C GLY A 75 -8.46 -3.45 3.76
N CYS A 76 -9.45 -2.58 3.58
CA CYS A 76 -10.88 -2.89 3.77
C CYS A 76 -11.69 -2.72 2.48
N SER A 77 -11.08 -3.02 1.35
CA SER A 77 -11.63 -2.78 0.02
C SER A 77 -12.61 -3.86 -0.41
N SER A 78 -13.76 -3.44 -0.97
CA SER A 78 -14.74 -4.31 -1.63
C SER A 78 -15.41 -3.56 -2.78
N CYS A 79 -15.99 -4.29 -3.73
CA CYS A 79 -16.87 -3.70 -4.74
C CYS A 79 -18.26 -3.33 -4.17
N ARG A 80 -18.65 -3.89 -3.01
CA ARG A 80 -19.89 -3.57 -2.28
C ARG A 80 -19.60 -2.67 -1.09
N THR A 81 -20.37 -1.59 -0.95
CA THR A 81 -20.22 -0.63 0.16
C THR A 81 -20.43 -1.29 1.53
N ASP A 82 -21.44 -2.17 1.65
CA ASP A 82 -21.74 -2.86 2.92
C ASP A 82 -20.61 -3.76 3.37
N ASP A 83 -19.97 -4.47 2.42
CA ASP A 83 -18.84 -5.35 2.73
C ASP A 83 -17.59 -4.51 3.12
N ALA A 84 -17.33 -3.40 2.42
CA ALA A 84 -16.26 -2.48 2.79
C ALA A 84 -16.48 -1.90 4.20
N LEU A 85 -17.73 -1.55 4.54
CA LEU A 85 -18.10 -1.10 5.89
C LEU A 85 -17.92 -2.22 6.93
N LYS A 86 -18.35 -3.46 6.63
CA LYS A 86 -18.16 -4.61 7.52
C LYS A 86 -16.67 -4.82 7.84
N LEU A 87 -15.81 -4.81 6.81
CA LEU A 87 -14.36 -4.95 6.96
C LEU A 87 -13.75 -3.78 7.76
N THR A 88 -14.23 -2.56 7.52
CA THR A 88 -13.80 -1.37 8.27
C THR A 88 -14.14 -1.48 9.75
N LYS A 89 -15.37 -1.88 10.10
CA LYS A 89 -15.79 -2.11 11.49
C LYS A 89 -15.00 -3.23 12.16
N GLN A 90 -14.66 -4.29 11.42
CA GLN A 90 -13.78 -5.36 11.94
C GLN A 90 -12.39 -4.79 12.29
N ALA A 91 -11.77 -4.04 11.39
CA ALA A 91 -10.46 -3.43 11.62
C ALA A 91 -10.49 -2.44 12.81
N GLU A 92 -11.53 -1.61 12.89
CA GLU A 92 -11.76 -0.68 14.01
C GLU A 92 -11.87 -1.42 15.34
N LYS A 93 -12.70 -2.48 15.40
CA LYS A 93 -12.90 -3.31 16.60
C LYS A 93 -11.60 -3.98 17.07
N LEU A 94 -10.74 -4.38 16.15
CA LEU A 94 -9.44 -5.01 16.45
C LEU A 94 -8.37 -3.99 16.88
N GLY A 95 -8.63 -2.69 16.74
CA GLY A 95 -7.72 -1.62 17.18
C GLY A 95 -6.70 -1.18 16.14
N ALA A 96 -6.98 -1.37 14.85
CA ALA A 96 -6.18 -0.82 13.76
C ALA A 96 -6.11 0.71 13.84
N ASP A 97 -5.03 1.30 13.34
CA ASP A 97 -4.80 2.76 13.39
C ASP A 97 -5.43 3.50 12.19
N GLY A 98 -5.80 2.77 11.14
CA GLY A 98 -6.49 3.30 9.95
C GLY A 98 -6.88 2.22 8.97
N VAL A 99 -7.69 2.59 7.99
CA VAL A 99 -8.11 1.69 6.91
C VAL A 99 -7.79 2.26 5.53
N LEU A 100 -7.46 1.37 4.59
CA LEU A 100 -7.30 1.72 3.18
C LEU A 100 -8.52 1.23 2.40
N LEU A 101 -9.24 2.16 1.75
CA LEU A 101 -10.41 1.89 0.92
C LEU A 101 -10.13 2.26 -0.52
N ILE A 102 -10.22 1.30 -1.43
CA ILE A 102 -10.10 1.54 -2.88
C ILE A 102 -11.45 1.97 -3.46
N ALA A 103 -11.44 2.78 -4.53
CA ALA A 103 -12.66 2.99 -5.33
C ALA A 103 -13.26 1.64 -5.73
N PRO A 104 -14.59 1.44 -5.62
CA PRO A 104 -15.20 0.14 -5.93
C PRO A 104 -14.82 -0.35 -7.32
N PHE A 105 -14.18 -1.52 -7.38
CA PHE A 105 -13.66 -2.13 -8.59
C PHE A 105 -14.73 -2.97 -9.28
N TYR A 106 -14.50 -3.35 -10.55
CA TYR A 106 -15.36 -4.18 -11.40
C TYR A 106 -16.69 -3.50 -11.82
N VAL A 107 -17.46 -2.95 -10.87
CA VAL A 107 -18.78 -2.34 -11.09
C VAL A 107 -18.73 -0.94 -11.72
N LYS A 108 -17.56 -0.33 -11.82
CA LYS A 108 -17.31 0.98 -12.45
C LYS A 108 -18.31 2.07 -12.02
N PRO A 109 -18.36 2.44 -10.75
CA PRO A 109 -19.30 3.44 -10.26
C PRO A 109 -19.03 4.81 -10.89
N THR A 110 -20.07 5.64 -10.95
CA THR A 110 -19.93 7.06 -11.27
C THR A 110 -19.17 7.80 -10.15
N GLN A 111 -18.68 9.02 -10.42
CA GLN A 111 -18.04 9.84 -9.40
C GLN A 111 -18.95 10.08 -8.20
N ALA A 112 -20.24 10.34 -8.41
CA ALA A 112 -21.23 10.45 -7.34
C ALA A 112 -21.39 9.15 -6.53
N GLY A 113 -21.34 7.98 -7.21
CA GLY A 113 -21.36 6.68 -6.54
C GLY A 113 -20.13 6.44 -5.68
N ILE A 114 -18.94 6.90 -6.11
CA ILE A 114 -17.70 6.84 -5.33
C ILE A 114 -17.83 7.74 -4.09
N ILE A 115 -18.28 8.98 -4.23
CA ILE A 115 -18.50 9.88 -3.09
C ILE A 115 -19.44 9.23 -2.08
N LYS A 116 -20.59 8.69 -2.53
CA LYS A 116 -21.55 8.00 -1.66
C LYS A 116 -20.92 6.81 -0.92
N HIS A 117 -20.08 6.02 -1.60
CA HIS A 117 -19.37 4.88 -1.00
C HIS A 117 -18.51 5.32 0.19
N PHE A 118 -17.65 6.32 0.01
CA PHE A 118 -16.79 6.84 1.07
C PHE A 118 -17.59 7.53 2.18
N THR A 119 -18.61 8.30 1.84
CA THR A 119 -19.49 8.95 2.82
C THR A 119 -20.18 7.92 3.71
N THR A 120 -20.74 6.84 3.13
CA THR A 120 -21.39 5.77 3.88
C THR A 120 -20.43 5.11 4.87
N VAL A 121 -19.21 4.80 4.45
CA VAL A 121 -18.22 4.20 5.37
C VAL A 121 -17.81 5.21 6.44
N HIS A 122 -17.57 6.47 6.08
CA HIS A 122 -17.23 7.53 7.02
C HIS A 122 -18.32 7.74 8.09
N GLU A 123 -19.60 7.81 7.71
CA GLU A 123 -20.71 8.05 8.65
C GLU A 123 -20.94 6.90 9.63
N ASN A 124 -20.50 5.68 9.28
CA ASN A 124 -20.77 4.45 10.04
C ASN A 124 -19.52 3.82 10.67
N SER A 125 -18.39 4.54 10.74
CA SER A 125 -17.15 4.10 11.40
C SER A 125 -16.43 5.31 12.01
N ASN A 126 -15.54 5.10 12.98
CA ASN A 126 -14.78 6.18 13.63
C ASN A 126 -13.26 6.11 13.36
N ILE A 127 -12.84 5.19 12.51
CA ILE A 127 -11.42 4.97 12.19
C ILE A 127 -10.95 5.91 11.06
N PRO A 128 -9.69 6.40 11.06
CA PRO A 128 -9.12 7.15 9.97
C PRO A 128 -9.14 6.38 8.64
N ILE A 129 -9.53 7.05 7.56
CA ILE A 129 -9.68 6.49 6.22
C ILE A 129 -8.60 7.05 5.30
N ILE A 130 -7.90 6.15 4.62
CA ILE A 130 -7.02 6.46 3.49
C ILE A 130 -7.77 6.06 2.22
N MET A 131 -8.08 7.03 1.38
CA MET A 131 -8.61 6.75 0.03
C MET A 131 -7.56 6.06 -0.81
N TYR A 132 -7.98 5.15 -1.69
CA TYR A 132 -7.08 4.55 -2.67
C TYR A 132 -7.64 4.68 -4.08
N ASN A 133 -6.92 5.39 -4.92
CA ASN A 133 -7.19 5.51 -6.34
C ASN A 133 -6.22 4.62 -7.13
N ASN A 134 -6.75 3.65 -7.87
CA ASN A 134 -5.97 2.78 -8.75
C ASN A 134 -6.77 2.45 -10.02
N PRO A 135 -6.70 3.31 -11.04
CA PRO A 135 -7.45 3.10 -12.27
C PRO A 135 -7.17 1.78 -12.98
N GLY A 136 -5.94 1.28 -12.88
CA GLY A 136 -5.53 -0.01 -13.46
C GLY A 136 -6.24 -1.22 -12.84
N ARG A 137 -6.64 -1.14 -11.57
CA ARG A 137 -7.40 -2.22 -10.89
C ARG A 137 -8.89 -1.99 -10.88
N CYS A 138 -9.34 -0.73 -10.83
CA CYS A 138 -10.76 -0.39 -10.67
C CYS A 138 -11.47 -0.14 -12.00
N ALA A 139 -10.72 0.11 -13.08
CA ALA A 139 -11.23 0.57 -14.36
C ALA A 139 -12.08 1.87 -14.23
N VAL A 140 -11.85 2.62 -13.17
CA VAL A 140 -12.38 3.96 -12.92
C VAL A 140 -11.33 4.80 -12.22
N ASP A 141 -11.17 6.04 -12.64
CA ASP A 141 -10.27 7.03 -12.00
C ASP A 141 -11.11 8.02 -11.17
N MET A 142 -10.70 8.25 -9.95
CA MET A 142 -11.29 9.30 -9.11
C MET A 142 -10.79 10.65 -9.62
N SER A 143 -11.69 11.54 -10.04
CA SER A 143 -11.29 12.88 -10.46
C SER A 143 -10.75 13.72 -9.29
N VAL A 144 -10.00 14.77 -9.60
CA VAL A 144 -9.51 15.71 -8.57
C VAL A 144 -10.67 16.29 -7.76
N GLU A 145 -11.79 16.62 -8.42
CA GLU A 145 -13.01 17.12 -7.80
C GLU A 145 -13.61 16.10 -6.81
N THR A 146 -13.71 14.84 -7.23
CA THR A 146 -14.22 13.74 -6.41
C THR A 146 -13.34 13.52 -5.17
N ILE A 147 -12.03 13.48 -5.37
CA ILE A 147 -11.08 13.34 -4.25
C ILE A 147 -11.22 14.52 -3.28
N SER A 148 -11.28 15.75 -3.79
CA SER A 148 -11.41 16.95 -2.98
C SER A 148 -12.75 17.00 -2.22
N GLU A 149 -13.83 16.47 -2.81
CA GLU A 149 -15.13 16.38 -2.11
C GLU A 149 -15.07 15.37 -0.96
N ILE A 150 -14.50 14.18 -1.20
CA ILE A 150 -14.34 13.14 -0.17
C ILE A 150 -13.36 13.61 0.93
N ALA A 151 -12.34 14.39 0.58
CA ALA A 151 -11.38 14.93 1.54
C ALA A 151 -11.98 15.91 2.58
N LYS A 152 -13.20 16.42 2.35
CA LYS A 152 -13.93 17.23 3.33
C LYS A 152 -14.48 16.38 4.50
N LEU A 153 -14.55 15.07 4.34
CA LEU A 153 -14.98 14.16 5.40
C LEU A 153 -13.89 14.08 6.48
N SER A 154 -14.20 14.41 7.71
CA SER A 154 -13.25 14.67 8.80
C SER A 154 -12.28 13.53 9.13
N ARG A 155 -12.66 12.27 8.83
CA ARG A 155 -11.80 11.09 9.05
C ARG A 155 -11.07 10.62 7.79
N VAL A 156 -11.28 11.27 6.66
CA VAL A 156 -10.48 11.02 5.46
C VAL A 156 -9.19 11.83 5.56
N VAL A 157 -8.09 11.14 5.82
CA VAL A 157 -6.82 11.76 6.22
C VAL A 157 -5.74 11.70 5.15
N ALA A 158 -5.88 10.78 4.20
CA ALA A 158 -4.89 10.61 3.13
C ALA A 158 -5.52 10.02 1.85
N LEU A 159 -4.80 10.20 0.76
CA LEU A 159 -5.01 9.53 -0.52
C LEU A 159 -3.76 8.73 -0.87
N LYS A 160 -3.90 7.43 -1.13
CA LYS A 160 -2.95 6.65 -1.92
C LYS A 160 -3.34 6.75 -3.38
N ASP A 161 -2.48 7.32 -4.22
CA ASP A 161 -2.74 7.48 -5.64
C ASP A 161 -1.75 6.66 -6.49
N SER A 162 -2.29 5.76 -7.32
CA SER A 162 -1.53 5.00 -8.32
C SER A 162 -1.79 5.51 -9.74
N ASN A 163 -2.24 6.75 -9.89
CA ASN A 163 -2.33 7.44 -11.17
C ASN A 163 -0.95 8.01 -11.53
N THR A 164 -0.49 7.76 -12.75
CA THR A 164 0.84 8.21 -13.21
C THR A 164 0.86 9.66 -13.72
N ASN A 165 -0.28 10.34 -13.78
CA ASN A 165 -0.33 11.78 -14.06
C ASN A 165 0.07 12.57 -12.81
N LEU A 166 1.36 12.83 -12.65
CA LEU A 166 1.91 13.50 -11.47
C LEU A 166 1.45 14.96 -11.31
N ALA A 167 1.04 15.62 -12.38
CA ALA A 167 0.54 17.02 -12.31
C ALA A 167 -0.69 17.14 -11.39
N ARG A 168 -1.48 16.08 -11.25
CA ARG A 168 -2.65 16.08 -10.35
C ARG A 168 -2.31 16.26 -8.86
N VAL A 169 -1.08 15.90 -8.46
CA VAL A 169 -0.60 16.12 -7.08
C VAL A 169 -0.65 17.60 -6.72
N CYS A 170 -0.21 18.48 -7.62
CA CYS A 170 -0.25 19.93 -7.41
C CYS A 170 -1.70 20.44 -7.25
N PHE A 171 -2.62 19.99 -8.12
CA PHE A 171 -4.04 20.38 -8.02
C PHE A 171 -4.69 19.87 -6.72
N LEU A 172 -4.33 18.67 -6.27
CA LEU A 172 -4.84 18.14 -5.01
C LEU A 172 -4.28 18.89 -3.81
N LYS A 173 -3.00 19.29 -3.84
CA LYS A 173 -2.40 20.14 -2.78
C LYS A 173 -3.06 21.51 -2.70
N GLU A 174 -3.41 22.10 -3.82
CA GLU A 174 -4.11 23.37 -3.85
C GLU A 174 -5.54 23.27 -3.27
N ARG A 175 -6.30 22.22 -3.69
CA ARG A 175 -7.71 22.08 -3.33
C ARG A 175 -7.97 21.42 -1.98
N SER A 176 -7.02 20.63 -1.50
CA SER A 176 -7.14 19.84 -0.27
C SER A 176 -5.79 19.82 0.49
N PRO A 177 -5.30 20.97 0.97
CA PRO A 177 -3.95 21.13 1.54
C PRO A 177 -3.68 20.24 2.75
N GLU A 178 -4.72 19.90 3.52
CA GLU A 178 -4.62 19.05 4.70
C GLU A 178 -4.54 17.55 4.36
N LEU A 179 -5.00 17.14 3.16
CA LEU A 179 -4.98 15.75 2.74
C LEU A 179 -3.54 15.28 2.49
N LYS A 180 -3.13 14.20 3.15
CA LYS A 180 -1.84 13.59 2.88
C LYS A 180 -1.88 12.83 1.56
N LEU A 181 -0.93 13.13 0.66
CA LEU A 181 -0.82 12.51 -0.64
C LEU A 181 0.30 11.47 -0.63
N LEU A 182 -0.06 10.21 -0.87
CA LEU A 182 0.84 9.06 -0.80
C LEU A 182 0.92 8.40 -2.18
N SER A 183 2.13 8.23 -2.70
CA SER A 183 2.31 7.47 -3.93
C SER A 183 1.90 6.01 -3.73
N GLY A 184 1.14 5.48 -4.67
CA GLY A 184 0.84 4.05 -4.80
C GLY A 184 1.58 3.40 -5.97
N ASP A 185 2.49 4.14 -6.60
CA ASP A 185 3.28 3.74 -7.77
C ASP A 185 4.77 3.98 -7.50
N ASP A 186 5.51 2.92 -7.25
CA ASP A 186 6.92 3.01 -6.87
C ASP A 186 7.84 3.56 -7.97
N PRO A 187 7.66 3.21 -9.27
CA PRO A 187 8.50 3.78 -10.34
C PRO A 187 8.43 5.30 -10.43
N SER A 188 7.30 5.91 -10.14
CA SER A 188 7.12 7.38 -10.20
C SER A 188 7.30 8.08 -8.85
N LEU A 189 7.67 7.38 -7.77
CA LEU A 189 7.74 7.92 -6.40
C LEU A 189 8.56 9.20 -6.30
N ALA A 190 9.75 9.23 -6.90
CA ALA A 190 10.62 10.40 -6.84
C ALA A 190 9.95 11.65 -7.47
N GLY A 191 9.31 11.49 -8.62
CA GLY A 191 8.52 12.55 -9.24
C GLY A 191 7.31 12.95 -8.39
N PHE A 192 6.62 12.00 -7.79
CA PHE A 192 5.48 12.25 -6.91
C PHE A 192 5.87 13.12 -5.70
N LEU A 193 6.99 12.82 -5.06
CA LEU A 193 7.53 13.63 -3.96
C LEU A 193 7.88 15.04 -4.43
N ALA A 194 8.51 15.18 -5.60
CA ALA A 194 8.87 16.49 -6.18
C ALA A 194 7.65 17.36 -6.52
N HIS A 195 6.47 16.77 -6.77
CA HIS A 195 5.21 17.49 -6.97
C HIS A 195 4.47 17.81 -5.66
N GLY A 196 5.04 17.51 -4.50
CA GLY A 196 4.46 17.82 -3.19
C GLY A 196 3.83 16.63 -2.46
N GLY A 197 4.13 15.39 -2.87
CA GLY A 197 3.70 14.19 -2.16
C GLY A 197 4.30 14.09 -0.74
N ASP A 198 3.53 13.50 0.19
CA ASP A 198 3.91 13.36 1.60
C ASP A 198 4.60 12.02 1.92
N GLY A 199 4.68 11.10 0.94
CA GLY A 199 5.25 9.76 1.13
C GLY A 199 4.70 8.73 0.15
N CYS A 200 4.75 7.45 0.54
CA CYS A 200 4.24 6.34 -0.27
C CYS A 200 3.65 5.21 0.59
N ILE A 201 2.84 4.38 -0.06
CA ILE A 201 2.52 3.02 0.39
C ILE A 201 3.07 2.06 -0.67
N SER A 202 4.28 1.56 -0.45
CA SER A 202 5.19 0.98 -1.42
C SER A 202 5.16 -0.55 -1.45
N VAL A 203 5.32 -1.13 -2.64
CA VAL A 203 5.64 -2.54 -2.86
C VAL A 203 7.14 -2.77 -2.73
N THR A 204 7.96 -1.85 -3.28
CA THR A 204 9.43 -1.91 -3.24
C THR A 204 9.96 -1.93 -1.80
N ALA A 205 9.26 -1.29 -0.87
CA ALA A 205 9.59 -1.31 0.56
C ALA A 205 9.54 -2.72 1.19
N ASN A 206 8.86 -3.70 0.58
CA ASN A 206 8.96 -5.10 1.04
C ASN A 206 10.37 -5.65 0.85
N VAL A 207 11.09 -5.22 -0.18
CA VAL A 207 12.41 -5.77 -0.58
C VAL A 207 13.57 -4.92 -0.08
N ALA A 208 13.40 -3.60 -0.08
CA ALA A 208 14.44 -2.63 0.25
C ALA A 208 13.90 -1.49 1.16
N PRO A 209 13.36 -1.83 2.36
CA PRO A 209 12.68 -0.86 3.23
C PRO A 209 13.54 0.33 3.62
N ALA A 210 14.77 0.08 4.05
CA ALA A 210 15.70 1.13 4.48
C ALA A 210 16.08 2.10 3.34
N LEU A 211 16.15 1.61 2.08
CA LEU A 211 16.46 2.46 0.93
C LEU A 211 15.27 3.33 0.55
N VAL A 212 14.04 2.80 0.57
CA VAL A 212 12.82 3.59 0.33
C VAL A 212 12.67 4.65 1.43
N LYS A 213 12.89 4.28 2.69
CA LYS A 213 12.91 5.25 3.80
C LYS A 213 13.94 6.35 3.58
N SER A 214 15.17 5.99 3.22
CA SER A 214 16.26 6.94 2.97
C SER A 214 15.96 7.85 1.77
N LEU A 215 15.32 7.36 0.71
CA LEU A 215 14.88 8.17 -0.43
C LEU A 215 13.95 9.30 0.03
N ILE A 216 12.91 8.96 0.79
CA ILE A 216 11.92 9.92 1.27
C ILE A 216 12.57 10.91 2.26
N SER A 217 13.37 10.41 3.20
CA SER A 217 14.05 11.26 4.18
C SER A 217 15.05 12.22 3.54
N SER A 218 15.75 11.80 2.46
CA SER A 218 16.67 12.68 1.74
C SER A 218 15.92 13.81 1.01
N TRP A 219 14.73 13.55 0.47
CA TRP A 219 13.86 14.57 -0.09
C TRP A 219 13.42 15.58 0.99
N GLN A 220 12.89 15.07 2.11
CA GLN A 220 12.39 15.87 3.23
C GLN A 220 13.48 16.78 3.85
N SER A 221 14.73 16.31 3.85
CA SER A 221 15.89 17.06 4.33
C SER A 221 16.58 17.93 3.27
N ALA A 222 15.97 18.05 2.08
CA ALA A 222 16.53 18.77 0.93
C ALA A 222 17.94 18.27 0.48
N ASN A 223 18.29 17.01 0.80
CA ASN A 223 19.53 16.41 0.31
C ASN A 223 19.31 15.84 -1.10
N ILE A 224 19.31 16.75 -2.09
CA ILE A 224 18.96 16.44 -3.48
C ILE A 224 19.92 15.44 -4.12
N GLN A 225 21.22 15.50 -3.81
CA GLN A 225 22.21 14.57 -4.37
C GLN A 225 21.92 13.13 -3.89
N THR A 226 21.67 12.92 -2.61
CA THR A 226 21.32 11.60 -2.07
C THR A 226 19.97 11.12 -2.62
N PHE A 227 18.98 12.01 -2.70
CA PHE A 227 17.68 11.73 -3.28
C PHE A 227 17.79 11.19 -4.71
N GLN A 228 18.49 11.91 -5.59
CA GLN A 228 18.68 11.50 -7.00
C GLN A 228 19.42 10.17 -7.11
N ARG A 229 20.49 9.98 -6.34
CA ARG A 229 21.26 8.73 -6.31
C ARG A 229 20.40 7.55 -5.88
N LEU A 230 19.56 7.71 -4.86
CA LEU A 230 18.66 6.65 -4.38
C LEU A 230 17.52 6.39 -5.37
N ALA A 231 16.96 7.42 -6.01
CA ALA A 231 15.95 7.27 -7.05
C ALA A 231 16.48 6.43 -8.24
N ILE A 232 17.68 6.76 -8.73
CA ILE A 232 18.34 6.00 -9.80
C ILE A 232 18.60 4.55 -9.35
N LYS A 233 19.07 4.34 -8.12
CA LYS A 233 19.34 3.00 -7.59
C LYS A 233 18.09 2.14 -7.49
N LEU A 234 16.97 2.71 -7.01
CA LEU A 234 15.72 1.97 -6.78
C LEU A 234 14.91 1.73 -8.06
N ALA A 235 15.06 2.57 -9.09
CA ALA A 235 14.23 2.51 -10.30
C ALA A 235 14.20 1.13 -10.96
N PRO A 236 15.34 0.42 -11.21
CA PRO A 236 15.31 -0.91 -11.83
C PRO A 236 14.57 -1.96 -10.99
N LEU A 237 14.71 -1.91 -9.65
CA LEU A 237 13.99 -2.81 -8.76
C LEU A 237 12.49 -2.49 -8.77
N SER A 238 12.13 -1.21 -8.64
CA SER A 238 10.73 -0.78 -8.65
C SER A 238 10.03 -1.18 -9.94
N GLU A 239 10.67 -1.04 -11.10
CA GLU A 239 10.13 -1.51 -12.38
C GLU A 239 9.99 -3.03 -12.43
N ALA A 240 11.02 -3.77 -12.00
CA ALA A 240 10.99 -5.24 -12.04
C ALA A 240 9.91 -5.86 -11.16
N LEU A 241 9.56 -5.21 -10.05
CA LEU A 241 8.48 -5.65 -9.15
C LEU A 241 7.07 -5.48 -9.73
N PHE A 242 6.94 -4.84 -10.91
CA PHE A 242 5.68 -4.67 -11.63
C PHE A 242 5.69 -5.27 -13.05
N LEU A 243 6.68 -6.10 -13.40
CA LEU A 243 6.71 -6.84 -14.67
C LEU A 243 5.53 -7.80 -14.82
N GLU A 244 5.00 -8.28 -13.72
CA GLU A 244 3.78 -9.07 -13.63
C GLU A 244 2.85 -8.47 -12.55
N PRO A 245 1.56 -8.87 -12.50
CA PRO A 245 0.65 -8.33 -11.50
C PRO A 245 1.18 -8.50 -10.07
N ASN A 246 1.26 -7.38 -9.32
CA ASN A 246 1.59 -7.41 -7.91
C ASN A 246 0.53 -8.22 -7.13
N PRO A 247 0.93 -9.19 -6.24
CA PRO A 247 2.25 -9.34 -5.61
C PRO A 247 3.17 -10.43 -6.19
N ILE A 248 2.98 -10.87 -7.41
CA ILE A 248 3.73 -12.00 -7.98
C ILE A 248 5.26 -11.77 -7.92
N PRO A 249 5.83 -10.66 -8.48
CA PRO A 249 7.27 -10.46 -8.44
C PRO A 249 7.83 -10.20 -7.05
N VAL A 250 7.12 -9.45 -6.21
CA VAL A 250 7.62 -9.11 -4.87
C VAL A 250 7.70 -10.34 -3.96
N LYS A 251 6.76 -11.28 -4.07
CA LYS A 251 6.84 -12.54 -3.30
C LYS A 251 8.01 -13.40 -3.74
N TYR A 252 8.29 -13.47 -5.03
CA TYR A 252 9.52 -14.13 -5.51
C TYR A 252 10.79 -13.46 -4.96
N ALA A 253 10.85 -12.13 -4.96
CA ALA A 253 12.00 -11.42 -4.43
C ALA A 253 12.22 -11.70 -2.93
N LEU A 254 11.16 -11.76 -2.13
CA LEU A 254 11.23 -12.11 -0.71
C LEU A 254 11.58 -13.59 -0.47
N PHE A 255 11.09 -14.50 -1.33
CA PHE A 255 11.53 -15.90 -1.33
C PHE A 255 13.03 -16.01 -1.56
N LYS A 256 13.60 -15.30 -2.53
CA LYS A 256 15.06 -15.26 -2.78
C LYS A 256 15.85 -14.70 -1.61
N LYS A 257 15.25 -13.82 -0.81
CA LYS A 257 15.84 -13.32 0.44
C LYS A 257 15.66 -14.29 1.63
N GLY A 258 15.00 -15.43 1.44
CA GLY A 258 14.75 -16.42 2.49
C GLY A 258 13.74 -15.98 3.55
N LEU A 259 12.85 -15.04 3.22
CA LEU A 259 11.89 -14.46 4.17
C LEU A 259 10.52 -15.15 4.14
N LEU A 260 10.19 -15.86 3.06
CA LEU A 260 8.92 -16.59 2.90
C LEU A 260 9.05 -17.68 1.82
N ALA A 261 8.08 -18.61 1.75
CA ALA A 261 7.96 -19.55 0.65
C ALA A 261 7.40 -18.87 -0.62
N ASN A 262 7.84 -19.33 -1.82
CA ASN A 262 7.35 -18.79 -3.10
C ASN A 262 5.94 -19.31 -3.40
N GLU A 263 4.95 -18.84 -2.64
CA GLU A 263 3.58 -19.31 -2.69
C GLU A 263 2.59 -18.14 -2.77
N LEU A 264 1.61 -18.25 -3.67
CA LEU A 264 0.50 -17.33 -3.83
C LEU A 264 -0.82 -18.09 -3.85
N ARG A 265 -1.91 -17.44 -3.51
CA ARG A 265 -3.25 -18.03 -3.63
C ARG A 265 -3.81 -17.86 -5.02
N SER A 266 -4.49 -18.90 -5.50
CA SER A 266 -5.24 -18.83 -6.76
C SER A 266 -6.24 -17.67 -6.74
N PRO A 267 -6.43 -16.95 -7.86
CA PRO A 267 -5.96 -17.27 -9.21
C PRO A 267 -4.53 -16.79 -9.52
N LEU A 268 -3.79 -16.24 -8.54
CA LEU A 268 -2.41 -15.83 -8.75
C LEU A 268 -1.49 -17.05 -8.83
N THR A 269 -0.41 -16.91 -9.58
CA THR A 269 0.61 -17.95 -9.78
C THR A 269 1.98 -17.42 -9.40
N VAL A 270 2.97 -18.30 -9.24
CA VAL A 270 4.37 -17.87 -9.10
C VAL A 270 4.84 -17.13 -10.35
N ALA A 271 5.87 -16.29 -10.18
CA ALA A 271 6.43 -15.48 -11.26
C ALA A 271 6.91 -16.34 -12.44
N SER A 272 6.83 -15.79 -13.66
CA SER A 272 7.40 -16.42 -14.84
C SER A 272 8.92 -16.47 -14.76
N GLN A 273 9.54 -17.43 -15.49
CA GLN A 273 11.01 -17.56 -15.53
C GLN A 273 11.69 -16.25 -15.98
N LYS A 274 11.07 -15.50 -16.90
CA LYS A 274 11.57 -14.20 -17.35
C LYS A 274 11.66 -13.19 -16.20
N THR A 275 10.62 -13.09 -15.41
CA THR A 275 10.56 -12.19 -14.23
C THR A 275 11.53 -12.65 -13.15
N MET A 276 11.61 -13.96 -12.89
CA MET A 276 12.56 -14.54 -11.94
C MET A 276 14.00 -14.18 -12.31
N ASN A 277 14.40 -14.42 -13.58
CA ASN A 277 15.76 -14.10 -14.06
C ASN A 277 16.08 -12.61 -13.88
N ARG A 278 15.13 -11.73 -14.22
CA ARG A 278 15.33 -10.29 -14.07
C ARG A 278 15.52 -9.88 -12.62
N LEU A 279 14.75 -10.45 -11.71
CA LEU A 279 14.89 -10.19 -10.26
C LEU A 279 16.20 -10.76 -9.71
N ASP A 280 16.62 -11.96 -10.13
CA ASP A 280 17.90 -12.56 -9.71
C ASP A 280 19.10 -11.70 -10.09
N GLU A 281 19.08 -11.05 -11.26
CA GLU A 281 20.11 -10.08 -11.68
C GLU A 281 20.19 -8.85 -10.76
N LEU A 282 19.04 -8.41 -10.25
CA LEU A 282 18.95 -7.16 -9.50
C LEU A 282 19.17 -7.34 -7.98
N LEU A 283 18.65 -8.44 -7.41
CA LEU A 283 18.58 -8.62 -5.96
C LEU A 283 19.93 -8.62 -5.26
N ASN A 284 21.02 -8.97 -5.96
CA ASN A 284 22.39 -8.91 -5.40
C ASN A 284 22.83 -7.47 -5.04
N GLN A 285 22.08 -6.45 -5.46
CA GLN A 285 22.37 -5.04 -5.18
C GLN A 285 21.54 -4.48 -4.00
N PHE A 286 20.63 -5.29 -3.44
CA PHE A 286 19.65 -4.93 -2.44
C PHE A 286 19.63 -5.98 -1.31
#